data_cb40d9bb74224bbeb94f00cc5ebc13d9
#
_entry.id   cb40d9bb74224bbeb94f00cc5ebc13d9
#
_cell.length_a   1.000
_cell.length_b   1.000
_cell.length_c   1.000
_cell.angle_alpha   90.00
_cell.angle_beta   90.00
_cell.angle_gamma   90.00
#
_symmetry.space_group_name_H-M   'P 1'
#
loop_
_entity.id
_entity.type
_entity.pdbx_description
1 polymer ?
#
loop_
_entity_poly.entity_id
_entity_poly.type
_entity_poly.pdbx_seq_one_letter_code
_entity_poly.pdbx_strand_id
1 'polypeptide(L)'
;MKENVKRAKLACRILVKLGYLPLAPHLYFTQFLEDGDEKEREEGIALGMRWLAVSDELWVFGERISDGMSREISYARELGIPVRCLPEPGRLIECIVNAWKQRQEEHTESCWEQGSREQEESEGTNHE
;
A
#
# COMPACT_ATOMS: atom_id res chain seq x y z
N MET A 1 -21.02 -1.19 3.47
CA MET A 1 -19.97 -1.43 4.47
C MET A 1 -19.03 -2.58 4.13
N LYS A 2 -19.56 -3.78 3.82
CA LYS A 2 -18.71 -4.93 3.48
C LYS A 2 -17.83 -4.72 2.25
N GLU A 3 -18.30 -4.01 1.24
CA GLU A 3 -17.53 -3.72 0.03
C GLU A 3 -16.39 -2.73 0.28
N ASN A 4 -16.61 -1.70 1.09
CA ASN A 4 -15.57 -0.74 1.45
C ASN A 4 -14.45 -1.39 2.26
N VAL A 5 -14.79 -2.32 3.14
CA VAL A 5 -13.81 -3.09 3.92
C VAL A 5 -12.99 -3.98 2.99
N LYS A 6 -13.62 -4.66 2.04
CA LYS A 6 -12.92 -5.50 1.05
C LYS A 6 -11.96 -4.68 0.19
N ARG A 7 -12.39 -3.51 -0.28
CA ARG A 7 -11.55 -2.60 -1.07
C ARG A 7 -10.34 -2.10 -0.27
N ALA A 8 -10.56 -1.71 0.97
CA ALA A 8 -9.50 -1.25 1.85
C ALA A 8 -8.48 -2.36 2.15
N LYS A 9 -8.94 -3.58 2.43
CA LYS A 9 -8.07 -4.74 2.62
C LYS A 9 -7.24 -5.04 1.36
N LEU A 10 -7.87 -4.99 0.20
CA LEU A 10 -7.19 -5.21 -1.08
C LEU A 10 -6.13 -4.14 -1.34
N ALA A 11 -6.46 -2.87 -1.12
CA ALA A 11 -5.53 -1.76 -1.25
C ALA A 11 -4.33 -1.94 -0.31
N CYS A 12 -4.55 -2.29 0.94
CA CYS A 12 -3.48 -2.57 1.90
C CYS A 12 -2.58 -3.72 1.45
N ARG A 13 -3.16 -4.80 0.93
CA ARG A 13 -2.40 -5.93 0.41
C ARG A 13 -1.50 -5.52 -0.75
N ILE A 14 -2.03 -4.73 -1.69
CA ILE A 14 -1.26 -4.20 -2.82
C ILE A 14 -0.09 -3.36 -2.32
N LEU A 15 -0.32 -2.45 -1.38
CA LEU A 15 0.71 -1.60 -0.82
C LEU A 15 1.83 -2.38 -0.14
N VAL A 16 1.49 -3.42 0.62
CA VAL A 16 2.49 -4.31 1.24
C VAL A 16 3.35 -4.98 0.17
N LYS A 17 2.73 -5.47 -0.91
CA LYS A 17 3.47 -6.10 -2.03
C LYS A 17 4.40 -5.13 -2.74
N LEU A 18 4.08 -3.85 -2.73
CA LEU A 18 4.91 -2.79 -3.30
C LEU A 18 5.99 -2.28 -2.33
N GLY A 19 6.03 -2.78 -1.10
CA GLY A 19 7.02 -2.40 -0.11
C GLY A 19 6.64 -1.21 0.78
N TYR A 20 5.37 -0.82 0.79
CA TYR A 20 4.87 0.24 1.66
C TYR A 20 4.32 -0.31 2.97
N LEU A 21 4.25 0.54 3.97
CA LEU A 21 3.55 0.27 5.23
C LEU A 21 2.18 0.93 5.19
N PRO A 22 1.09 0.18 4.95
CA PRO A 22 -0.24 0.76 4.83
C PRO A 22 -0.84 1.07 6.21
N LEU A 23 -1.49 2.23 6.31
CA LEU A 23 -2.34 2.60 7.43
C LEU A 23 -3.74 2.85 6.88
N ALA A 24 -4.70 2.05 7.31
CA ALA A 24 -6.11 2.20 6.95
C ALA A 24 -6.93 2.38 8.25
N PRO A 25 -7.12 3.62 8.72
CA PRO A 25 -7.81 3.89 9.98
C PRO A 25 -9.21 3.26 10.04
N HIS A 26 -9.94 3.29 8.95
CA HIS A 26 -11.28 2.69 8.88
C HIS A 26 -11.27 1.18 9.17
N LEU A 27 -10.25 0.44 8.73
CA LEU A 27 -10.13 -0.98 9.02
C LEU A 27 -9.76 -1.26 10.48
N TYR A 28 -9.01 -0.39 11.08
CA TYR A 28 -8.52 -0.55 12.45
C TYR A 28 -9.57 -0.13 13.48
N PHE A 29 -10.04 1.10 13.40
CA PHE A 29 -10.93 1.68 14.43
C PHE A 29 -12.31 1.05 14.44
N THR A 30 -12.83 0.58 13.32
CA THR A 30 -14.14 -0.09 13.26
C THR A 30 -14.16 -1.46 13.96
N GLN A 31 -13.02 -2.00 14.34
CA GLN A 31 -12.94 -3.24 15.11
C GLN A 31 -13.36 -3.05 16.57
N PHE A 32 -13.30 -1.84 17.09
CA PHE A 32 -13.64 -1.55 18.49
C PHE A 32 -14.44 -0.26 18.71
N LEU A 33 -14.54 0.60 17.70
CA LEU A 33 -15.45 1.76 17.71
C LEU A 33 -16.65 1.46 16.83
N GLU A 34 -17.83 1.89 17.28
CA GLU A 34 -19.06 1.75 16.51
C GLU A 34 -19.25 2.90 15.54
N ASP A 35 -19.22 2.60 14.24
CA ASP A 35 -19.43 3.55 13.16
C ASP A 35 -20.85 4.13 13.14
N GLY A 36 -21.82 3.41 13.73
CA GLY A 36 -23.19 3.86 13.92
C GLY A 36 -23.38 4.89 15.04
N ASP A 37 -22.45 4.99 15.99
CA ASP A 37 -22.45 6.02 17.03
C ASP A 37 -21.68 7.25 16.53
N GLU A 38 -22.37 8.38 16.44
CA GLU A 38 -21.82 9.62 15.91
C GLU A 38 -20.58 10.10 16.68
N LYS A 39 -20.58 9.96 17.99
CA LYS A 39 -19.46 10.35 18.85
C LYS A 39 -18.23 9.47 18.61
N GLU A 40 -18.39 8.16 18.56
CA GLU A 40 -17.30 7.22 18.30
C GLU A 40 -16.78 7.35 16.87
N ARG A 41 -17.65 7.62 15.92
CA ARG A 41 -17.27 7.92 14.55
C ARG A 41 -16.37 9.16 14.46
N GLU A 42 -16.72 10.23 15.15
CA GLU A 42 -15.90 11.45 15.21
C GLU A 42 -14.54 11.19 15.89
N GLU A 43 -14.53 10.40 16.95
CA GLU A 43 -13.28 9.98 17.61
C GLU A 43 -12.38 9.21 16.66
N GLY A 44 -12.93 8.26 15.88
CA GLY A 44 -12.20 7.49 14.89
C GLY A 44 -11.63 8.36 13.77
N ILE A 45 -12.40 9.33 13.30
CA ILE A 45 -11.93 10.28 12.27
C ILE A 45 -10.78 11.13 12.82
N ALA A 46 -10.91 11.64 14.03
CA ALA A 46 -9.86 12.44 14.67
C ALA A 46 -8.56 11.66 14.86
N LEU A 47 -8.65 10.39 15.28
CA LEU A 47 -7.48 9.51 15.42
C LEU A 47 -6.85 9.17 14.06
N GLY A 48 -7.68 8.96 13.04
CA GLY A 48 -7.21 8.75 11.67
C GLY A 48 -6.44 9.96 11.13
N MET A 49 -6.86 11.18 11.45
CA MET A 49 -6.14 12.39 11.09
C MET A 49 -4.78 12.48 11.78
N ARG A 50 -4.67 12.00 13.02
CA ARG A 50 -3.38 11.93 13.72
C ARG A 50 -2.42 10.94 13.05
N TRP A 51 -2.90 9.81 12.56
CA TRP A 51 -2.09 8.88 11.78
C TRP A 51 -1.66 9.50 10.45
N LEU A 52 -2.56 10.21 9.78
CA LEU A 52 -2.23 10.90 8.55
C LEU A 52 -1.09 11.90 8.76
N ALA A 53 -1.10 12.63 9.86
CA ALA A 53 -0.08 13.61 10.18
C ALA A 53 1.35 13.04 10.29
N VAL A 54 1.49 11.76 10.61
CA VAL A 54 2.78 11.06 10.70
C VAL A 54 3.07 10.14 9.51
N SER A 55 2.19 10.15 8.52
CA SER A 55 2.35 9.36 7.30
C SER A 55 3.14 10.13 6.23
N ASP A 56 3.79 9.39 5.35
CA ASP A 56 4.60 9.98 4.28
C ASP A 56 3.76 10.39 3.09
N GLU A 57 2.70 9.65 2.79
CA GLU A 57 1.82 9.88 1.65
C GLU A 57 0.38 9.50 2.01
N LEU A 58 -0.57 10.13 1.32
CA LEU A 58 -1.97 9.74 1.33
C LEU A 58 -2.33 9.15 -0.03
N TRP A 59 -2.82 7.92 -0.05
CA TRP A 59 -3.28 7.25 -1.25
C TRP A 59 -4.79 7.13 -1.22
N VAL A 60 -5.44 7.63 -2.26
CA VAL A 60 -6.89 7.64 -2.41
C VAL A 60 -7.27 6.74 -3.60
N PHE A 61 -8.09 5.74 -3.36
CA PHE A 61 -8.52 4.78 -4.38
C PHE A 61 -9.96 5.04 -4.79
N GLY A 62 -10.22 5.03 -6.10
CA GLY A 62 -11.53 5.16 -6.68
C GLY A 62 -11.83 6.56 -7.19
N GLU A 63 -12.94 6.67 -7.95
CA GLU A 63 -13.36 7.92 -8.59
C GLU A 63 -14.25 8.77 -7.68
N ARG A 64 -14.92 8.13 -6.70
CA ARG A 64 -15.80 8.81 -5.74
C ARG A 64 -15.01 9.27 -4.52
N ILE A 65 -15.09 10.56 -4.27
CA ILE A 65 -14.51 11.16 -3.07
C ILE A 65 -15.63 11.44 -2.08
N SER A 66 -15.65 10.71 -0.95
CA SER A 66 -16.59 10.97 0.14
C SER A 66 -16.21 12.23 0.91
N ASP A 67 -17.10 12.72 1.77
CA ASP A 67 -16.81 13.88 2.63
C ASP A 67 -15.61 13.61 3.55
N GLY A 68 -15.52 12.40 4.09
CA GLY A 68 -14.37 11.97 4.90
C GLY A 68 -13.06 11.99 4.13
N MET A 69 -13.06 11.45 2.92
CA MET A 69 -11.90 11.48 2.02
C MET A 69 -11.51 12.90 1.64
N SER A 70 -12.47 13.77 1.39
CA SER A 70 -12.23 15.18 1.09
C SER A 70 -11.53 15.90 2.25
N ARG A 71 -11.94 15.63 3.49
CA ARG A 71 -11.29 16.19 4.70
C ARG A 71 -9.85 15.69 4.83
N GLU A 72 -9.61 14.41 4.61
CA GLU A 72 -8.27 13.82 4.64
C GLU A 72 -7.36 14.43 3.58
N ILE A 73 -7.85 14.61 2.36
CA ILE A 73 -7.11 15.23 1.27
C ILE A 73 -6.74 16.68 1.62
N SER A 74 -7.71 17.45 2.12
CA SER A 74 -7.48 18.84 2.53
C SER A 74 -6.43 18.92 3.64
N TYR A 75 -6.53 18.06 4.64
CA TYR A 75 -5.58 18.01 5.74
C TYR A 75 -4.18 17.61 5.31
N ALA A 76 -4.06 16.62 4.43
CA ALA A 76 -2.79 16.23 3.86
C ALA A 76 -2.12 17.38 3.08
N ARG A 77 -2.89 18.13 2.31
CA ARG A 77 -2.41 19.31 1.59
C ARG A 77 -1.93 20.41 2.52
N GLU A 78 -2.64 20.67 3.62
CA GLU A 78 -2.22 21.62 4.64
C GLU A 78 -0.88 21.24 5.27
N LEU A 79 -0.65 19.95 5.49
CA LEU A 79 0.58 19.42 6.06
C LEU A 79 1.70 19.24 5.05
N GLY A 80 1.45 19.45 3.77
CA GLY A 80 2.43 19.21 2.72
C GLY A 80 2.67 17.73 2.42
N ILE A 81 1.75 16.86 2.78
CA ILE A 81 1.82 15.42 2.51
C ILE A 81 1.33 15.14 1.09
N PRO A 82 2.12 14.47 0.24
CA PRO A 82 1.71 14.13 -1.12
C PRO A 82 0.43 13.29 -1.15
N VAL A 83 -0.50 13.65 -2.03
CA VAL A 83 -1.74 12.92 -2.25
C VAL A 83 -1.68 12.23 -3.60
N ARG A 84 -1.87 10.91 -3.62
CA ARG A 84 -1.94 10.12 -4.84
C ARG A 84 -3.35 9.60 -5.03
N CYS A 85 -3.96 9.92 -6.17
CA CYS A 85 -5.28 9.43 -6.55
C CYS A 85 -5.10 8.29 -7.55
N LEU A 86 -5.64 7.13 -7.23
CA LEU A 86 -5.52 5.91 -8.02
C LEU A 86 -6.90 5.36 -8.37
N PRO A 87 -7.01 4.61 -9.48
CA PRO A 87 -8.26 3.92 -9.81
C PRO A 87 -8.67 2.91 -8.73
N GLU A 88 -9.85 2.34 -8.88
CA GLU A 88 -10.33 1.26 -8.01
C GLU A 88 -9.29 0.14 -7.88
N PRO A 89 -9.06 -0.41 -6.67
CA PRO A 89 -8.06 -1.46 -6.45
C PRO A 89 -8.25 -2.68 -7.35
N GLY A 90 -9.49 -3.04 -7.68
CA GLY A 90 -9.78 -4.17 -8.56
C GLY A 90 -9.27 -4.01 -9.99
N ARG A 91 -9.17 -2.78 -10.50
CA ARG A 91 -8.61 -2.50 -11.82
C ARG A 91 -7.09 -2.49 -11.83
N LEU A 92 -6.51 -2.09 -10.72
CA LEU A 92 -5.06 -2.00 -10.58
C LEU A 92 -4.41 -3.31 -10.22
N ILE A 93 -5.15 -4.22 -9.58
CA ILE A 93 -4.57 -5.42 -8.99
C ILE A 93 -3.81 -6.27 -10.01
N GLU A 94 -4.35 -6.45 -11.20
CA GLU A 94 -3.70 -7.24 -12.24
C GLU A 94 -2.42 -6.56 -12.73
N CYS A 95 -2.46 -5.27 -13.00
CA CYS A 95 -1.30 -4.52 -13.47
C CYS A 95 -0.18 -4.47 -12.41
N ILE A 96 -0.55 -4.20 -11.16
CA ILE A 96 0.43 -4.07 -10.06
C ILE A 96 1.02 -5.43 -9.70
N VAL A 97 0.20 -6.48 -9.60
CA VAL A 97 0.66 -7.83 -9.30
C VAL A 97 1.53 -8.37 -10.43
N ASN A 98 1.17 -8.13 -11.68
CA ASN A 98 1.98 -8.53 -12.83
C ASN A 98 3.32 -7.79 -12.86
N ALA A 99 3.34 -6.49 -12.62
CA ALA A 99 4.57 -5.70 -12.51
C ALA A 99 5.46 -6.19 -11.37
N TRP A 100 4.87 -6.55 -10.23
CA TRP A 100 5.59 -7.12 -9.09
C TRP A 100 6.17 -8.49 -9.42
N LYS A 101 5.42 -9.36 -10.08
CA LYS A 101 5.90 -10.69 -10.54
C LYS A 101 7.06 -10.55 -11.51
N GLN A 102 6.96 -9.66 -12.49
CA GLN A 102 8.04 -9.41 -13.44
C GLN A 102 9.33 -8.99 -12.74
N ARG A 103 9.26 -8.08 -11.77
CA ARG A 103 10.44 -7.67 -10.99
C ARG A 103 11.06 -8.81 -10.20
N GLN A 104 10.25 -9.73 -9.67
CA GLN A 104 10.75 -10.90 -8.95
C GLN A 104 11.46 -11.88 -9.91
N GLU A 105 10.90 -12.10 -11.08
CA GLU A 105 11.50 -12.94 -12.12
C GLU A 105 12.83 -12.37 -12.59
N GLU A 106 12.92 -11.09 -12.91
CA GLU A 106 14.16 -10.40 -13.30
C GLU A 106 15.22 -10.49 -12.20
N HIS A 107 14.84 -10.31 -10.95
CA HIS A 107 15.77 -10.43 -9.82
C HIS A 107 16.28 -11.86 -9.63
N THR A 108 15.42 -12.85 -9.82
CA THR A 108 15.78 -14.27 -9.74
C THR A 108 16.73 -14.65 -10.87
N GLU A 109 16.47 -14.22 -12.09
CA GLU A 109 17.35 -14.47 -13.24
C GLU A 109 18.74 -13.84 -13.02
N SER A 110 18.82 -12.60 -12.56
CA SER A 110 20.09 -11.96 -12.27
C SER A 110 20.88 -12.66 -11.17
N CYS A 111 20.23 -13.21 -10.16
CA CYS A 111 20.87 -14.01 -9.11
C CYS A 111 21.43 -15.33 -9.65
N TRP A 112 20.70 -16.00 -10.55
CA TRP A 112 21.16 -17.23 -11.19
C TRP A 112 22.40 -17.01 -12.08
N GLU A 113 22.44 -15.92 -12.85
CA GLU A 113 23.58 -15.56 -13.70
C GLU A 113 24.84 -15.29 -12.88
N GLN A 114 24.71 -14.61 -11.75
CA GLN A 114 25.84 -14.35 -10.84
C GLN A 114 26.36 -15.63 -10.22
N GLY A 115 25.50 -16.52 -9.74
CA GLY A 115 25.89 -17.81 -9.17
C GLY A 115 26.61 -18.71 -10.17
N SER A 116 26.20 -18.70 -11.44
CA SER A 116 26.85 -19.47 -12.50
C SER A 116 28.28 -18.97 -12.81
N ARG A 117 28.49 -17.66 -12.80
CA ARG A 117 29.84 -17.07 -13.02
C ARG A 117 30.80 -17.39 -11.90
N GLU A 118 30.37 -17.37 -10.65
CA GLU A 118 31.20 -17.72 -9.49
C GLU A 118 31.63 -19.20 -9.51
N GLN A 119 30.79 -20.09 -10.02
CA GLN A 119 31.13 -21.51 -10.19
C GLN A 119 32.16 -21.74 -11.30
N GLU A 120 32.06 -21.05 -12.42
CA GLU A 120 33.04 -21.15 -13.50
C GLU A 120 34.42 -20.63 -13.10
N GLU A 121 34.49 -19.56 -12.31
CA GLU A 121 35.75 -19.04 -11.78
C GLU A 121 36.39 -19.97 -10.75
N SER A 122 35.59 -20.71 -9.95
CA SER A 122 36.13 -21.65 -8.96
C SER A 122 36.66 -22.93 -9.59
N GLU A 123 36.13 -23.37 -10.73
CA GLU A 123 36.62 -24.54 -11.47
C GLU A 123 37.89 -24.23 -12.28
N GLY A 124 38.08 -22.96 -12.67
CA GLY A 124 39.25 -22.52 -13.46
C GLY A 124 40.56 -22.46 -12.67
N THR A 125 40.55 -22.53 -11.33
CA THR A 125 41.75 -22.45 -10.49
C THR A 125 42.34 -23.78 -10.08
N ASN A 126 41.81 -24.91 -10.48
CA ASN A 126 42.24 -26.25 -10.07
C ASN A 126 43.02 -27.03 -11.15
N HIS A 127 43.68 -26.36 -12.10
CA HIS A 127 44.50 -26.98 -13.11
C HIS A 127 45.99 -26.54 -13.03
N GLU A 128 46.61 -26.76 -11.88
CA GLU A 128 48.08 -26.89 -11.83
C GLU A 128 48.51 -28.19 -11.16
#